data_8105a88751b0a1481b993e6146139c81
#
_entry.id   8105a88751b0a1481b993e6146139c81
#
_cell.length_a   1.000
_cell.length_b   1.000
_cell.length_c   1.000
_cell.angle_alpha   90.00
_cell.angle_beta   90.00
_cell.angle_gamma   90.00
#
_symmetry.space_group_name_H-M   'P 1'
#
loop_
_entity.id
_entity.type
_entity.pdbx_description
1 polymer ?
#
loop_
_entity_poly.entity_id
_entity_poly.type
_entity_poly.pdbx_seq_one_letter_code
_entity_poly.pdbx_strand_id
1 'polypeptide(L)'
;TNDKSKFIPVSSEGLHRIHYQGGTDVVALYLQNNPKSRMFDGKGLILGGSHSPNYNLSDSLVGDLSAILIENINPLVNLIRVPKKQTALLSDFEVKRDRIAHECLNKNVTNLSGVPSWMLSVLVRVLEITGKEHIDEVWPNLEVFFHGGIAFTPYRPQYEHIITSDKMHYMETYNASEGFFGIQNDPADKSMLLMLDYGVFYEFLPMDEFDSDSPNIVPLEGVEIGKNYAMLISTSCGLWRYMIGDTVKFTSVRPYKFVITGRTKYFINAFGEELIQDNAEKGLAYACQKTGAEVKEYTAAPVFMDQNAKCRHQWLIEFAKQPADINEFANILDRSLQDINSDYEAKRFHDITLQHLEIVVARPGQFDDWLRSKGKLGGQHKIPRLSNNRQYIEEIMNTPASGM
;
A
#
# COMPACT_ATOMS: atom_id res chain seq x y z
N THR A 1 -2.38 -12.44 -0.88
CA THR A 1 -1.67 -12.96 0.31
C THR A 1 -2.04 -14.40 0.70
N ASN A 2 -3.13 -14.93 0.21
CA ASN A 2 -3.45 -16.35 0.28
C ASN A 2 -3.22 -16.98 -1.09
N ASP A 3 -2.86 -18.27 -1.16
CA ASP A 3 -2.66 -19.01 -2.42
C ASP A 3 -3.90 -19.05 -3.33
N LYS A 4 -5.06 -18.69 -2.80
CA LYS A 4 -6.33 -18.62 -3.54
C LYS A 4 -6.80 -17.17 -3.64
N SER A 5 -7.12 -16.74 -4.88
CA SER A 5 -7.76 -15.46 -5.13
C SER A 5 -9.13 -15.43 -4.46
N LYS A 6 -9.46 -14.30 -3.80
CA LYS A 6 -10.80 -14.05 -3.28
C LYS A 6 -11.63 -13.36 -4.33
N PHE A 7 -12.85 -13.80 -4.52
CA PHE A 7 -13.82 -13.17 -5.39
C PHE A 7 -14.77 -12.32 -4.54
N ILE A 8 -14.53 -11.03 -4.51
CA ILE A 8 -15.34 -10.07 -3.77
C ILE A 8 -16.41 -9.51 -4.70
N PRO A 9 -17.70 -9.62 -4.34
CA PRO A 9 -18.77 -9.10 -5.18
C PRO A 9 -18.80 -7.58 -5.14
N VAL A 10 -18.95 -6.96 -6.32
CA VAL A 10 -19.23 -5.53 -6.47
C VAL A 10 -20.49 -5.39 -7.31
N SER A 11 -21.59 -4.99 -6.67
CA SER A 11 -22.85 -4.76 -7.37
C SER A 11 -22.78 -3.49 -8.24
N SER A 12 -23.67 -3.38 -9.22
CA SER A 12 -23.79 -2.14 -10.03
C SER A 12 -24.07 -0.92 -9.15
N GLU A 13 -24.88 -1.07 -8.11
CA GLU A 13 -25.13 0.00 -7.15
C GLU A 13 -23.87 0.34 -6.34
N GLY A 14 -23.15 -0.67 -5.86
CA GLY A 14 -21.90 -0.48 -5.12
C GLY A 14 -20.81 0.17 -5.97
N LEU A 15 -20.74 -0.16 -7.25
CA LEU A 15 -19.83 0.48 -8.19
C LEU A 15 -20.05 2.01 -8.23
N HIS A 16 -21.31 2.44 -8.27
CA HIS A 16 -21.65 3.87 -8.32
C HIS A 16 -21.59 4.55 -6.96
N ARG A 17 -22.22 3.97 -5.93
CA ARG A 17 -22.38 4.61 -4.62
C ARG A 17 -21.16 4.49 -3.70
N ILE A 18 -20.30 3.50 -3.95
CA ILE A 18 -19.10 3.31 -3.15
C ILE A 18 -17.89 3.85 -3.91
N HIS A 19 -17.54 3.22 -5.04
CA HIS A 19 -16.26 3.46 -5.68
C HIS A 19 -16.22 4.75 -6.49
N TYR A 20 -17.22 5.02 -7.36
CA TYR A 20 -17.23 6.27 -8.13
C TYR A 20 -17.55 7.47 -7.26
N GLN A 21 -18.44 7.32 -6.27
CA GLN A 21 -18.71 8.39 -5.30
C GLN A 21 -17.42 8.70 -4.52
N GLY A 22 -16.73 7.67 -3.98
CA GLY A 22 -15.46 7.84 -3.29
C GLY A 22 -14.41 8.55 -4.15
N GLY A 23 -14.27 8.16 -5.42
CA GLY A 23 -13.38 8.85 -6.36
C GLY A 23 -13.76 10.32 -6.60
N THR A 24 -15.06 10.62 -6.63
CA THR A 24 -15.56 12.01 -6.75
C THR A 24 -15.24 12.82 -5.50
N ASP A 25 -15.46 12.23 -4.32
CA ASP A 25 -15.23 12.91 -3.04
C ASP A 25 -13.75 13.13 -2.74
N VAL A 26 -12.87 12.24 -3.20
CA VAL A 26 -11.40 12.50 -3.17
C VAL A 26 -11.05 13.80 -3.87
N VAL A 27 -11.57 13.99 -5.09
CA VAL A 27 -11.34 15.20 -5.87
C VAL A 27 -12.01 16.41 -5.21
N ALA A 28 -13.24 16.27 -4.75
CA ALA A 28 -13.99 17.37 -4.10
C ALA A 28 -13.27 17.87 -2.82
N LEU A 29 -12.82 16.95 -1.97
CA LEU A 29 -12.09 17.29 -0.73
C LEU A 29 -10.72 17.90 -1.05
N TYR A 30 -10.02 17.41 -2.07
CA TYR A 30 -8.78 18.02 -2.51
C TYR A 30 -8.99 19.47 -2.98
N LEU A 31 -9.99 19.73 -3.84
CA LEU A 31 -10.30 21.05 -4.36
C LEU A 31 -10.79 22.00 -3.27
N GLN A 32 -11.53 21.51 -2.27
CA GLN A 32 -11.95 22.30 -1.11
C GLN A 32 -10.75 22.89 -0.35
N ASN A 33 -9.70 22.10 -0.18
CA ASN A 33 -8.47 22.53 0.49
C ASN A 33 -7.52 23.29 -0.45
N ASN A 34 -7.66 23.09 -1.76
CA ASN A 34 -6.81 23.69 -2.78
C ASN A 34 -7.66 24.44 -3.83
N PRO A 35 -8.33 25.56 -3.47
CA PRO A 35 -9.26 26.25 -4.37
C PRO A 35 -8.59 26.88 -5.61
N LYS A 36 -7.25 26.94 -5.61
CA LYS A 36 -6.45 27.40 -6.77
C LYS A 36 -5.90 26.24 -7.60
N SER A 37 -6.30 25.02 -7.31
CA SER A 37 -5.86 23.84 -8.05
C SER A 37 -6.14 23.96 -9.54
N ARG A 38 -5.20 23.48 -10.33
CA ARG A 38 -5.30 23.42 -11.79
C ARG A 38 -5.28 21.97 -12.30
N MET A 39 -5.64 21.01 -11.44
CA MET A 39 -5.59 19.60 -11.79
C MET A 39 -6.42 19.23 -13.02
N PHE A 40 -7.45 20.01 -13.34
CA PHE A 40 -8.28 19.81 -14.54
C PHE A 40 -7.78 20.56 -15.79
N ASP A 41 -6.71 21.33 -15.70
CA ASP A 41 -6.10 21.97 -16.87
C ASP A 41 -5.32 20.97 -17.74
N GLY A 42 -5.19 19.74 -17.29
CA GLY A 42 -4.49 18.66 -17.99
C GLY A 42 -5.18 17.31 -17.86
N LYS A 43 -4.38 16.26 -17.84
CA LYS A 43 -4.81 14.86 -17.76
C LYS A 43 -4.41 14.26 -16.42
N GLY A 44 -5.29 13.40 -15.89
CA GLY A 44 -4.91 12.49 -14.82
C GLY A 44 -4.25 11.22 -15.36
N LEU A 45 -3.06 10.89 -14.88
CA LEU A 45 -2.46 9.59 -15.11
C LEU A 45 -3.02 8.61 -14.08
N ILE A 46 -3.93 7.73 -14.54
CA ILE A 46 -4.66 6.78 -13.69
C ILE A 46 -4.20 5.37 -14.02
N LEU A 47 -3.55 4.72 -13.06
CA LEU A 47 -3.15 3.33 -13.17
C LEU A 47 -4.27 2.40 -12.70
N GLY A 48 -4.41 1.28 -13.39
CA GLY A 48 -5.34 0.21 -13.04
C GLY A 48 -4.71 -1.16 -13.19
N GLY A 49 -5.28 -2.16 -12.53
CA GLY A 49 -4.92 -3.55 -12.66
C GLY A 49 -5.35 -4.17 -14.01
N SER A 50 -5.55 -5.46 -14.04
CA SER A 50 -5.93 -6.21 -15.23
C SER A 50 -7.20 -7.02 -15.02
N HIS A 51 -7.87 -7.37 -16.13
CA HIS A 51 -8.97 -8.32 -16.12
C HIS A 51 -8.46 -9.76 -15.99
N SER A 52 -9.34 -10.62 -15.48
CA SER A 52 -9.15 -12.07 -15.42
C SER A 52 -10.24 -12.76 -16.27
N PRO A 53 -10.20 -12.64 -17.61
CA PRO A 53 -11.30 -13.04 -18.49
C PRO A 53 -11.65 -14.54 -18.41
N ASN A 54 -10.69 -15.38 -18.01
CA ASN A 54 -10.92 -16.82 -17.85
C ASN A 54 -11.88 -17.18 -16.72
N TYR A 55 -12.19 -16.22 -15.84
CA TYR A 55 -13.11 -16.40 -14.72
C TYR A 55 -14.43 -15.65 -14.94
N ASN A 56 -14.64 -14.98 -16.09
CA ASN A 56 -15.88 -14.28 -16.37
C ASN A 56 -17.05 -15.26 -16.44
N LEU A 57 -18.12 -14.89 -15.75
CA LEU A 57 -19.43 -15.51 -15.88
C LEU A 57 -20.24 -14.75 -16.94
N SER A 58 -21.37 -15.32 -17.39
CA SER A 58 -22.20 -14.73 -18.46
C SER A 58 -22.57 -13.26 -18.23
N ASP A 59 -22.79 -12.89 -16.98
CA ASP A 59 -23.32 -11.58 -16.59
C ASP A 59 -22.41 -10.82 -15.62
N SER A 60 -21.15 -11.24 -15.46
CA SER A 60 -20.21 -10.58 -14.55
C SER A 60 -18.78 -10.54 -15.09
N LEU A 61 -18.09 -9.44 -14.77
CA LEU A 61 -16.67 -9.27 -15.05
C LEU A 61 -15.85 -9.70 -13.84
N VAL A 62 -14.73 -10.35 -14.09
CA VAL A 62 -13.77 -10.73 -13.05
C VAL A 62 -12.42 -10.09 -13.33
N GLY A 63 -11.80 -9.52 -12.30
CA GLY A 63 -10.50 -8.86 -12.40
C GLY A 63 -10.20 -7.99 -11.19
N ASP A 64 -9.10 -7.25 -11.28
CA ASP A 64 -8.80 -6.23 -10.28
C ASP A 64 -9.91 -5.17 -10.25
N LEU A 65 -10.27 -4.68 -9.05
CA LEU A 65 -11.30 -3.64 -8.91
C LEU A 65 -11.02 -2.44 -9.83
N SER A 66 -9.79 -1.96 -9.88
CA SER A 66 -9.42 -0.81 -10.71
C SER A 66 -9.58 -1.08 -12.21
N ALA A 67 -9.43 -2.33 -12.67
CA ALA A 67 -9.75 -2.70 -14.06
C ALA A 67 -11.26 -2.66 -14.31
N ILE A 68 -12.06 -3.17 -13.38
CA ILE A 68 -13.53 -3.12 -13.45
C ILE A 68 -14.02 -1.66 -13.45
N LEU A 69 -13.44 -0.81 -12.62
CA LEU A 69 -13.74 0.63 -12.59
C LEU A 69 -13.43 1.30 -13.94
N ILE A 70 -12.24 1.04 -14.49
CA ILE A 70 -11.82 1.60 -15.81
C ILE A 70 -12.72 1.08 -16.93
N GLU A 71 -13.14 -0.18 -16.87
CA GLU A 71 -14.04 -0.77 -17.88
C GLU A 71 -15.40 -0.07 -17.90
N ASN A 72 -15.94 0.25 -16.74
CA ASN A 72 -17.29 0.81 -16.58
C ASN A 72 -17.29 2.33 -16.38
N ILE A 73 -16.15 3.01 -16.52
CA ILE A 73 -16.04 4.44 -16.28
C ILE A 73 -16.86 5.23 -17.30
N ASN A 74 -17.44 6.35 -16.86
CA ASN A 74 -18.15 7.26 -17.75
C ASN A 74 -17.24 7.68 -18.92
N PRO A 75 -17.69 7.53 -20.19
CA PRO A 75 -16.90 7.87 -21.37
C PRO A 75 -16.28 9.28 -21.36
N LEU A 76 -16.95 10.25 -20.72
CA LEU A 76 -16.43 11.62 -20.59
C LEU A 76 -15.15 11.69 -19.76
N VAL A 77 -14.97 10.81 -18.78
CA VAL A 77 -13.73 10.76 -17.98
C VAL A 77 -12.54 10.34 -18.84
N ASN A 78 -12.75 9.56 -19.89
CA ASN A 78 -11.69 9.21 -20.84
C ASN A 78 -11.09 10.43 -21.57
N LEU A 79 -11.82 11.55 -21.58
CA LEU A 79 -11.32 12.81 -22.19
C LEU A 79 -10.28 13.51 -21.28
N ILE A 80 -10.29 13.27 -19.99
CA ILE A 80 -9.44 13.93 -19.01
C ILE A 80 -8.39 13.00 -18.37
N ARG A 81 -8.31 11.73 -18.78
CA ARG A 81 -7.34 10.77 -18.25
C ARG A 81 -6.39 10.21 -19.31
N VAL A 82 -5.30 9.66 -18.85
CA VAL A 82 -4.33 8.81 -19.55
C VAL A 82 -3.98 7.63 -18.65
N PRO A 83 -3.55 6.48 -19.18
CA PRO A 83 -3.50 6.10 -20.60
C PRO A 83 -4.90 5.83 -21.18
N LYS A 84 -4.96 5.51 -22.45
CA LYS A 84 -6.20 5.01 -23.08
C LYS A 84 -6.64 3.71 -22.41
N LYS A 85 -7.96 3.46 -22.42
CA LYS A 85 -8.57 2.27 -21.79
C LYS A 85 -7.87 0.96 -22.19
N GLN A 86 -7.60 0.78 -23.50
CA GLN A 86 -6.94 -0.42 -24.00
C GLN A 86 -5.56 -0.65 -23.38
N THR A 87 -4.75 0.40 -23.20
CA THR A 87 -3.44 0.34 -22.57
C THR A 87 -3.57 0.12 -21.06
N ALA A 88 -4.52 0.80 -20.42
CA ALA A 88 -4.77 0.67 -18.99
C ALA A 88 -5.13 -0.76 -18.56
N LEU A 89 -5.75 -1.56 -19.44
CA LEU A 89 -6.24 -2.91 -19.16
C LEU A 89 -5.32 -4.04 -19.65
N LEU A 90 -4.15 -3.73 -20.17
CA LEU A 90 -3.16 -4.76 -20.54
C LEU A 90 -2.78 -5.61 -19.33
N SER A 91 -2.62 -6.90 -19.56
CA SER A 91 -2.24 -7.87 -18.52
C SER A 91 -0.72 -7.97 -18.32
N ASP A 92 0.05 -7.85 -19.41
CA ASP A 92 1.52 -7.84 -19.32
C ASP A 92 2.01 -6.52 -18.72
N PHE A 93 2.65 -6.61 -17.57
CA PHE A 93 3.07 -5.44 -16.80
C PHE A 93 4.16 -4.62 -17.50
N GLU A 94 5.14 -5.26 -18.11
CA GLU A 94 6.26 -4.56 -18.74
C GLU A 94 5.82 -3.84 -20.01
N VAL A 95 5.05 -4.52 -20.84
CA VAL A 95 4.42 -3.93 -22.04
C VAL A 95 3.49 -2.80 -21.65
N LYS A 96 2.69 -2.98 -20.61
CA LYS A 96 1.77 -1.97 -20.09
C LYS A 96 2.51 -0.73 -19.60
N ARG A 97 3.52 -0.91 -18.76
CA ARG A 97 4.37 0.18 -18.23
C ARG A 97 4.98 1.01 -19.35
N ASP A 98 5.60 0.33 -20.32
CA ASP A 98 6.26 0.99 -21.45
C ASP A 98 5.26 1.77 -22.32
N ARG A 99 4.11 1.18 -22.64
CA ARG A 99 3.06 1.87 -23.40
C ARG A 99 2.46 3.05 -22.63
N ILE A 100 2.23 2.92 -21.34
CA ILE A 100 1.74 4.03 -20.50
C ILE A 100 2.75 5.19 -20.57
N ALA A 101 4.04 4.91 -20.34
CA ALA A 101 5.07 5.93 -20.39
C ALA A 101 5.04 6.68 -21.74
N HIS A 102 5.06 5.96 -22.86
CA HIS A 102 5.02 6.58 -24.19
C HIS A 102 3.72 7.39 -24.45
N GLU A 103 2.57 6.91 -24.01
CA GLU A 103 1.31 7.63 -24.19
C GLU A 103 1.24 8.95 -23.40
N CYS A 104 1.99 9.04 -22.31
CA CYS A 104 1.96 10.19 -21.40
C CYS A 104 3.00 11.26 -21.74
N LEU A 105 4.07 10.94 -22.47
CA LEU A 105 5.20 11.86 -22.73
C LEU A 105 4.77 13.25 -23.20
N ASN A 106 3.87 13.30 -24.18
CA ASN A 106 3.42 14.54 -24.83
C ASN A 106 2.09 15.05 -24.26
N LYS A 107 1.75 14.65 -23.01
CA LYS A 107 0.52 15.11 -22.36
C LYS A 107 0.85 16.05 -21.21
N ASN A 108 -0.01 17.03 -21.01
CA ASN A 108 0.02 17.83 -19.78
C ASN A 108 -0.58 16.99 -18.65
N VAL A 109 0.25 16.22 -17.95
CA VAL A 109 -0.18 15.44 -16.78
C VAL A 109 -0.16 16.36 -15.57
N THR A 110 -1.32 16.49 -14.91
CA THR A 110 -1.51 17.39 -13.77
C THR A 110 -1.76 16.64 -12.47
N ASN A 111 -2.18 15.39 -12.56
CA ASN A 111 -2.41 14.55 -11.39
C ASN A 111 -2.13 13.08 -11.67
N LEU A 112 -1.80 12.35 -10.60
CA LEU A 112 -1.53 10.92 -10.61
C LEU A 112 -2.55 10.21 -9.73
N SER A 113 -2.92 8.98 -10.09
CA SER A 113 -3.77 8.13 -9.26
C SER A 113 -3.37 6.66 -9.41
N GLY A 114 -3.10 5.99 -8.27
CA GLY A 114 -2.73 4.59 -8.27
C GLY A 114 -1.89 4.15 -7.08
N VAL A 115 -1.40 2.91 -7.17
CA VAL A 115 -0.53 2.32 -6.14
C VAL A 115 0.88 2.89 -6.25
N PRO A 116 1.51 3.33 -5.14
CA PRO A 116 2.81 3.97 -5.15
C PRO A 116 3.92 3.21 -5.89
N SER A 117 4.10 1.93 -5.64
CA SER A 117 5.15 1.13 -6.29
C SER A 117 5.01 1.10 -7.82
N TRP A 118 3.79 1.00 -8.31
CA TRP A 118 3.51 0.95 -9.75
C TRP A 118 3.66 2.30 -10.42
N MET A 119 3.13 3.34 -9.79
CA MET A 119 3.28 4.70 -10.30
C MET A 119 4.76 5.06 -10.39
N LEU A 120 5.55 4.76 -9.35
CA LEU A 120 6.99 5.00 -9.38
C LEU A 120 7.67 4.31 -10.56
N SER A 121 7.33 3.04 -10.84
CA SER A 121 7.88 2.30 -11.97
C SER A 121 7.57 2.96 -13.31
N VAL A 122 6.37 3.54 -13.47
CA VAL A 122 5.99 4.30 -14.68
C VAL A 122 6.76 5.62 -14.75
N LEU A 123 6.88 6.36 -13.65
CA LEU A 123 7.61 7.64 -13.60
C LEU A 123 9.11 7.45 -13.95
N VAL A 124 9.74 6.43 -13.36
CA VAL A 124 11.12 6.07 -13.68
C VAL A 124 11.25 5.75 -15.19
N ARG A 125 10.31 5.01 -15.77
CA ARG A 125 10.32 4.72 -17.21
C ARG A 125 10.17 5.96 -18.06
N VAL A 126 9.38 6.93 -17.65
CA VAL A 126 9.26 8.24 -18.33
C VAL A 126 10.59 8.98 -18.30
N LEU A 127 11.30 9.00 -17.18
CA LEU A 127 12.61 9.63 -17.06
C LEU A 127 13.66 8.92 -17.94
N GLU A 128 13.68 7.59 -17.96
CA GLU A 128 14.57 6.81 -18.85
C GLU A 128 14.36 7.16 -20.34
N ILE A 129 13.11 7.27 -20.78
CA ILE A 129 12.79 7.57 -22.20
C ILE A 129 13.16 9.02 -22.54
N THR A 130 12.94 9.96 -21.64
CA THR A 130 13.16 11.39 -21.88
C THR A 130 14.59 11.83 -21.64
N GLY A 131 15.38 11.06 -20.88
CA GLY A 131 16.71 11.43 -20.42
C GLY A 131 16.71 12.60 -19.44
N LYS A 132 15.54 12.89 -18.82
CA LYS A 132 15.38 13.94 -17.81
C LYS A 132 15.71 13.40 -16.43
N GLU A 133 16.11 14.29 -15.51
CA GLU A 133 16.39 13.94 -14.12
C GLU A 133 15.15 14.00 -13.26
N HIS A 134 14.21 14.93 -13.56
CA HIS A 134 13.02 15.18 -12.77
C HIS A 134 11.73 15.13 -13.59
N ILE A 135 10.67 14.65 -12.99
CA ILE A 135 9.33 14.54 -13.60
C ILE A 135 8.72 15.92 -13.89
N ASP A 136 8.99 16.91 -13.07
CA ASP A 136 8.53 18.28 -13.29
C ASP A 136 9.17 18.94 -14.53
N GLU A 137 10.29 18.41 -15.04
CA GLU A 137 10.80 18.81 -16.36
C GLU A 137 9.98 18.22 -17.53
N VAL A 138 9.28 17.10 -17.28
CA VAL A 138 8.38 16.48 -18.27
C VAL A 138 6.97 17.02 -18.12
N TRP A 139 6.48 17.13 -16.87
CA TRP A 139 5.14 17.58 -16.54
C TRP A 139 5.16 18.74 -15.52
N PRO A 140 5.43 19.95 -15.96
CA PRO A 140 5.61 21.11 -15.08
C PRO A 140 4.36 21.55 -14.34
N ASN A 141 3.19 21.01 -14.70
CA ASN A 141 1.91 21.30 -14.07
C ASN A 141 1.41 20.16 -13.18
N LEU A 142 2.27 19.15 -12.89
CA LEU A 142 1.94 18.10 -11.96
C LEU A 142 1.80 18.64 -10.55
N GLU A 143 0.66 18.40 -9.89
CA GLU A 143 0.37 19.01 -8.59
C GLU A 143 -0.11 18.04 -7.51
N VAL A 144 -0.66 16.86 -7.87
CA VAL A 144 -1.18 15.94 -6.85
C VAL A 144 -1.06 14.46 -7.25
N PHE A 145 -0.75 13.63 -6.26
CA PHE A 145 -0.83 12.17 -6.36
C PHE A 145 -1.83 11.63 -5.34
N PHE A 146 -2.93 11.08 -5.83
CA PHE A 146 -3.89 10.30 -5.05
C PHE A 146 -3.40 8.85 -5.00
N HIS A 147 -2.97 8.40 -3.84
CA HIS A 147 -2.37 7.09 -3.68
C HIS A 147 -3.09 6.24 -2.65
N GLY A 148 -2.93 4.94 -2.74
CA GLY A 148 -3.51 4.00 -1.80
C GLY A 148 -3.07 2.56 -2.09
N GLY A 149 -3.66 1.64 -1.36
CA GLY A 149 -3.41 0.21 -1.54
C GLY A 149 -2.17 -0.34 -0.82
N ILE A 150 -1.13 0.46 -0.66
CA ILE A 150 0.06 0.19 0.17
C ILE A 150 0.50 1.47 0.89
N ALA A 151 1.27 1.32 1.97
CA ALA A 151 1.83 2.48 2.66
C ALA A 151 2.74 3.30 1.74
N PHE A 152 2.59 4.62 1.79
CA PHE A 152 3.37 5.55 0.97
C PHE A 152 4.72 5.89 1.59
N THR A 153 4.82 5.85 2.92
CA THR A 153 6.00 6.29 3.68
C THR A 153 7.33 5.73 3.15
N PRO A 154 7.47 4.44 2.80
CA PRO A 154 8.72 3.90 2.27
C PRO A 154 9.08 4.42 0.87
N TYR A 155 8.09 4.87 0.10
CA TYR A 155 8.28 5.36 -1.27
C TYR A 155 8.46 6.87 -1.34
N ARG A 156 8.04 7.61 -0.34
CA ARG A 156 8.06 9.08 -0.31
C ARG A 156 9.41 9.68 -0.67
N PRO A 157 10.56 9.23 -0.14
CA PRO A 157 11.85 9.80 -0.50
C PRO A 157 12.18 9.69 -2.00
N GLN A 158 11.80 8.57 -2.63
CA GLN A 158 12.01 8.36 -4.07
C GLN A 158 11.13 9.30 -4.91
N TYR A 159 9.89 9.52 -4.48
CA TYR A 159 9.00 10.50 -5.13
C TYR A 159 9.52 11.92 -4.98
N GLU A 160 9.95 12.32 -3.79
CA GLU A 160 10.52 13.66 -3.51
C GLU A 160 11.86 13.88 -4.23
N HIS A 161 12.58 12.80 -4.55
CA HIS A 161 13.81 12.87 -5.35
C HIS A 161 13.51 13.14 -6.83
N ILE A 162 12.50 12.47 -7.41
CA ILE A 162 12.19 12.61 -8.84
C ILE A 162 11.15 13.69 -9.15
N ILE A 163 10.44 14.21 -8.15
CA ILE A 163 9.49 15.32 -8.27
C ILE A 163 9.94 16.41 -7.29
N THR A 164 10.60 17.44 -7.80
CA THR A 164 11.23 18.48 -6.98
C THR A 164 10.32 19.68 -6.76
N SER A 165 9.14 19.71 -7.39
CA SER A 165 8.16 20.78 -7.26
C SER A 165 7.60 20.88 -5.84
N ASP A 166 7.70 22.05 -5.24
CA ASP A 166 7.08 22.41 -3.94
C ASP A 166 5.54 22.46 -3.98
N LYS A 167 4.96 22.38 -5.18
CA LYS A 167 3.50 22.35 -5.39
C LYS A 167 2.92 20.94 -5.30
N MET A 168 3.76 19.92 -5.19
CA MET A 168 3.31 18.53 -5.22
C MET A 168 2.63 18.12 -3.90
N HIS A 169 1.38 17.68 -3.99
CA HIS A 169 0.62 17.12 -2.88
C HIS A 169 0.53 15.60 -2.98
N TYR A 170 0.58 14.94 -1.83
CA TYR A 170 0.40 13.49 -1.72
C TYR A 170 -0.82 13.22 -0.83
N MET A 171 -1.86 12.62 -1.38
CA MET A 171 -3.15 12.41 -0.74
C MET A 171 -3.47 10.92 -0.65
N GLU A 172 -3.61 10.41 0.57
CA GLU A 172 -3.87 9.00 0.81
C GLU A 172 -5.37 8.68 0.69
N THR A 173 -5.67 7.53 0.10
CA THR A 173 -7.02 6.98 0.02
C THR A 173 -7.02 5.52 0.46
N TYR A 174 -8.07 5.11 1.16
CA TYR A 174 -8.28 3.72 1.52
C TYR A 174 -9.45 3.14 0.72
N ASN A 175 -9.09 2.60 -0.44
CA ASN A 175 -9.99 1.91 -1.35
C ASN A 175 -9.54 0.46 -1.50
N ALA A 176 -10.47 -0.48 -1.35
CA ALA A 176 -10.26 -1.92 -1.50
C ALA A 176 -11.39 -2.53 -2.32
N SER A 177 -11.24 -3.79 -2.74
CA SER A 177 -12.31 -4.51 -3.47
C SER A 177 -13.59 -4.62 -2.64
N GLU A 178 -13.47 -4.62 -1.34
CA GLU A 178 -14.54 -4.72 -0.36
C GLU A 178 -15.31 -3.42 -0.16
N GLY A 179 -14.70 -2.26 -0.47
CA GLY A 179 -15.34 -0.96 -0.31
C GLY A 179 -14.37 0.22 -0.36
N PHE A 180 -14.90 1.42 -0.17
CA PHE A 180 -14.13 2.65 -0.06
C PHE A 180 -14.32 3.23 1.34
N PHE A 181 -13.24 3.35 2.12
CA PHE A 181 -13.35 3.55 3.57
C PHE A 181 -12.79 4.87 4.06
N GLY A 182 -11.76 5.41 3.41
CA GLY A 182 -11.09 6.59 3.92
C GLY A 182 -10.49 7.49 2.86
N ILE A 183 -10.49 8.80 3.16
CA ILE A 183 -9.89 9.84 2.33
C ILE A 183 -9.08 10.78 3.24
N GLN A 184 -7.82 10.97 2.95
CA GLN A 184 -7.06 12.05 3.58
C GLN A 184 -7.66 13.39 3.10
N ASN A 185 -8.28 14.11 4.00
CA ASN A 185 -8.99 15.34 3.68
C ASN A 185 -8.18 16.61 3.99
N ASP A 186 -7.02 16.47 4.60
CA ASP A 186 -6.11 17.56 4.94
C ASP A 186 -4.66 17.13 4.65
N PRO A 187 -3.94 17.81 3.75
CA PRO A 187 -2.54 17.47 3.44
C PRO A 187 -1.59 17.53 4.64
N ALA A 188 -1.92 18.35 5.65
CA ALA A 188 -1.14 18.47 6.88
C ALA A 188 -1.43 17.36 7.91
N ASP A 189 -2.56 16.67 7.78
CA ASP A 189 -2.98 15.58 8.67
C ASP A 189 -2.88 14.24 7.92
N LYS A 190 -2.03 13.33 8.41
CA LYS A 190 -1.84 11.99 7.83
C LYS A 190 -3.03 11.04 8.04
N SER A 191 -4.00 11.43 8.86
CA SER A 191 -5.19 10.62 9.07
C SER A 191 -6.22 10.80 7.96
N MET A 192 -6.97 9.74 7.71
CA MET A 192 -8.05 9.74 6.73
C MET A 192 -9.39 9.95 7.44
N LEU A 193 -10.27 10.72 6.82
CA LEU A 193 -11.68 10.81 7.19
C LEU A 193 -12.36 9.47 6.89
N LEU A 194 -13.07 8.91 7.86
CA LEU A 194 -13.86 7.70 7.67
C LEU A 194 -15.14 8.04 6.89
N MET A 195 -15.35 7.34 5.79
CA MET A 195 -16.51 7.55 4.91
C MET A 195 -17.71 6.74 5.43
N LEU A 196 -18.78 7.42 5.86
CA LEU A 196 -19.90 6.81 6.57
C LEU A 196 -21.14 6.56 5.73
N ASP A 197 -21.24 7.16 4.56
CA ASP A 197 -22.45 7.17 3.72
C ASP A 197 -22.32 6.39 2.41
N TYR A 198 -21.29 5.51 2.32
CA TYR A 198 -21.04 4.67 1.14
C TYR A 198 -21.69 3.28 1.23
N GLY A 199 -22.69 3.11 2.09
CA GLY A 199 -23.36 1.81 2.25
C GLY A 199 -22.50 0.76 2.94
N VAL A 200 -21.61 1.18 3.80
CA VAL A 200 -20.75 0.34 4.66
C VAL A 200 -21.13 0.54 6.11
N PHE A 201 -21.46 -0.54 6.78
CA PHE A 201 -21.63 -0.58 8.24
C PHE A 201 -20.34 -1.10 8.87
N TYR A 202 -19.82 -0.36 9.84
CA TYR A 202 -18.53 -0.63 10.49
C TYR A 202 -18.68 -1.19 11.88
N GLU A 203 -17.88 -2.22 12.19
CA GLU A 203 -17.64 -2.74 13.52
C GLU A 203 -16.13 -2.87 13.73
N PHE A 204 -15.69 -2.81 14.98
CA PHE A 204 -14.26 -2.77 15.32
C PHE A 204 -13.95 -3.80 16.41
N LEU A 205 -13.04 -4.72 16.10
CA LEU A 205 -12.51 -5.71 17.03
C LEU A 205 -11.20 -5.17 17.63
N PRO A 206 -11.15 -4.91 18.94
CA PRO A 206 -9.92 -4.51 19.60
C PRO A 206 -8.81 -5.55 19.38
N MET A 207 -7.62 -5.11 19.01
CA MET A 207 -6.51 -6.02 18.73
C MET A 207 -5.98 -6.75 19.97
N ASP A 208 -6.15 -6.18 21.14
CA ASP A 208 -5.88 -6.83 22.44
C ASP A 208 -6.85 -7.98 22.75
N GLU A 209 -7.97 -8.06 22.05
CA GLU A 209 -8.95 -9.14 22.16
C GLU A 209 -9.02 -10.04 20.92
N PHE A 210 -8.07 -9.89 19.96
CA PHE A 210 -8.13 -10.55 18.66
C PHE A 210 -8.16 -12.08 18.76
N ASP A 211 -7.44 -12.65 19.70
CA ASP A 211 -7.37 -14.10 19.93
C ASP A 211 -8.34 -14.60 21.02
N SER A 212 -9.26 -13.75 21.49
CA SER A 212 -10.28 -14.11 22.48
C SER A 212 -11.38 -14.99 21.85
N ASP A 213 -11.83 -16.01 22.57
CA ASP A 213 -12.97 -16.83 22.17
C ASP A 213 -14.30 -16.04 22.12
N SER A 214 -14.36 -14.91 22.82
CA SER A 214 -15.54 -14.04 22.91
C SER A 214 -15.12 -12.58 22.97
N PRO A 215 -14.60 -12.03 21.86
CA PRO A 215 -14.12 -10.66 21.83
C PRO A 215 -15.28 -9.66 21.91
N ASN A 216 -15.06 -8.53 22.58
CA ASN A 216 -16.01 -7.43 22.65
C ASN A 216 -15.89 -6.54 21.39
N ILE A 217 -16.60 -6.90 20.32
CA ILE A 217 -16.65 -6.11 19.10
C ILE A 217 -17.52 -4.87 19.32
N VAL A 218 -16.96 -3.69 19.08
CA VAL A 218 -17.63 -2.41 19.30
C VAL A 218 -18.16 -1.79 18.02
N PRO A 219 -19.31 -1.11 18.06
CA PRO A 219 -19.75 -0.27 16.95
C PRO A 219 -18.90 1.01 16.86
N LEU A 220 -19.13 1.83 15.84
CA LEU A 220 -18.36 3.05 15.61
C LEU A 220 -18.38 4.02 16.81
N GLU A 221 -19.50 4.13 17.51
CA GLU A 221 -19.64 5.00 18.68
C GLU A 221 -18.82 4.52 19.88
N GLY A 222 -18.40 3.26 19.89
CA GLY A 222 -17.61 2.64 20.93
C GLY A 222 -16.10 2.67 20.73
N VAL A 223 -15.62 3.26 19.63
CA VAL A 223 -14.16 3.30 19.37
C VAL A 223 -13.46 4.34 20.24
N GLU A 224 -12.23 4.04 20.63
CA GLU A 224 -11.38 4.88 21.46
C GLU A 224 -10.20 5.41 20.63
N ILE A 225 -9.85 6.69 20.84
CA ILE A 225 -8.68 7.29 20.21
C ILE A 225 -7.40 6.58 20.69
N GLY A 226 -6.53 6.23 19.75
CA GLY A 226 -5.23 5.61 20.06
C GLY A 226 -5.28 4.09 20.20
N LYS A 227 -6.45 3.47 20.39
CA LYS A 227 -6.61 2.01 20.44
C LYS A 227 -6.57 1.41 19.02
N ASN A 228 -5.97 0.25 18.87
CA ASN A 228 -5.84 -0.45 17.59
C ASN A 228 -6.97 -1.47 17.42
N TYR A 229 -7.57 -1.49 16.23
CA TYR A 229 -8.72 -2.34 15.91
C TYR A 229 -8.53 -3.06 14.58
N ALA A 230 -8.98 -4.32 14.52
CA ALA A 230 -9.30 -4.96 13.26
C ALA A 230 -10.67 -4.46 12.78
N MET A 231 -10.75 -4.06 11.50
CA MET A 231 -11.97 -3.54 10.92
C MET A 231 -12.84 -4.66 10.35
N LEU A 232 -14.11 -4.71 10.78
CA LEU A 232 -15.15 -5.56 10.23
C LEU A 232 -16.16 -4.70 9.50
N ILE A 233 -16.65 -5.19 8.37
CA ILE A 233 -17.60 -4.45 7.53
C ILE A 233 -18.79 -5.31 7.14
N SER A 234 -19.94 -4.66 7.02
CA SER A 234 -21.08 -5.17 6.26
C SER A 234 -21.40 -4.18 5.17
N THR A 235 -21.55 -4.64 3.92
CA THR A 235 -21.68 -3.76 2.77
C THR A 235 -22.94 -4.06 1.97
N SER A 236 -23.43 -3.05 1.26
CA SER A 236 -24.53 -3.20 0.30
C SER A 236 -24.21 -4.14 -0.88
N CYS A 237 -22.93 -4.51 -1.05
CA CYS A 237 -22.50 -5.50 -2.04
C CYS A 237 -22.57 -6.95 -1.55
N GLY A 238 -23.05 -7.21 -0.34
CA GLY A 238 -23.32 -8.56 0.18
C GLY A 238 -22.23 -9.14 1.08
N LEU A 239 -21.28 -8.35 1.55
CA LEU A 239 -20.40 -8.75 2.64
C LEU A 239 -21.12 -8.56 3.98
N TRP A 240 -21.07 -9.57 4.84
CA TRP A 240 -21.74 -9.57 6.14
C TRP A 240 -20.71 -9.82 7.23
N ARG A 241 -20.50 -8.81 8.08
CA ARG A 241 -19.57 -8.85 9.22
C ARG A 241 -18.19 -9.43 8.82
N TYR A 242 -17.72 -8.96 7.66
CA TYR A 242 -16.53 -9.46 7.01
C TYR A 242 -15.29 -8.79 7.61
N MET A 243 -14.36 -9.59 8.10
CA MET A 243 -13.05 -9.10 8.55
C MET A 243 -12.16 -8.85 7.34
N ILE A 244 -11.94 -7.58 7.03
CA ILE A 244 -11.14 -7.18 5.86
C ILE A 244 -9.66 -7.54 6.02
N GLY A 245 -9.21 -7.67 7.26
CA GLY A 245 -7.85 -8.05 7.60
C GLY A 245 -6.91 -6.86 7.78
N ASP A 246 -7.38 -5.65 7.64
CA ASP A 246 -6.62 -4.44 7.95
C ASP A 246 -6.88 -3.98 9.38
N THR A 247 -5.85 -3.38 10.00
CA THR A 247 -5.95 -2.78 11.33
C THR A 247 -5.88 -1.27 11.23
N VAL A 248 -6.68 -0.61 12.07
CA VAL A 248 -6.83 0.84 12.08
C VAL A 248 -6.74 1.39 13.50
N LYS A 249 -6.31 2.64 13.61
CA LYS A 249 -6.25 3.39 14.87
C LYS A 249 -6.94 4.72 14.67
N PHE A 250 -7.93 5.03 15.51
CA PHE A 250 -8.59 6.33 15.44
C PHE A 250 -7.71 7.43 16.03
N THR A 251 -7.64 8.54 15.31
CA THR A 251 -6.95 9.78 15.72
C THR A 251 -7.93 10.86 16.16
N SER A 252 -9.19 10.75 15.73
CA SER A 252 -10.32 11.61 16.11
C SER A 252 -11.63 10.85 16.01
N VAL A 253 -12.62 11.24 16.82
CA VAL A 253 -13.99 10.73 16.77
C VAL A 253 -15.02 11.80 16.39
N ARG A 254 -14.56 13.04 16.15
CA ARG A 254 -15.40 14.16 15.67
C ARG A 254 -14.59 15.13 14.80
N PRO A 255 -14.59 14.95 13.48
CA PRO A 255 -15.09 13.80 12.71
C PRO A 255 -14.27 12.53 13.00
N TYR A 256 -14.80 11.38 12.63
CA TYR A 256 -14.04 10.13 12.71
C TYR A 256 -12.90 10.14 11.72
N LYS A 257 -11.67 10.13 12.25
CA LYS A 257 -10.44 10.03 11.48
C LYS A 257 -9.60 8.87 12.00
N PHE A 258 -8.91 8.21 11.09
CA PHE A 258 -8.09 7.05 11.41
C PHE A 258 -6.83 6.98 10.55
N VAL A 259 -5.89 6.16 10.98
CA VAL A 259 -4.74 5.71 10.20
C VAL A 259 -4.77 4.19 10.09
N ILE A 260 -4.29 3.65 8.96
CA ILE A 260 -4.05 2.21 8.81
C ILE A 260 -2.75 1.89 9.55
N THR A 261 -2.81 0.92 10.45
CA THR A 261 -1.64 0.51 11.25
C THR A 261 -0.99 -0.77 10.76
N GLY A 262 -1.71 -1.54 9.94
CA GLY A 262 -1.19 -2.78 9.38
C GLY A 262 -2.29 -3.76 9.01
N ARG A 263 -1.99 -5.05 9.16
CA ARG A 263 -2.94 -6.13 8.87
C ARG A 263 -2.95 -7.15 10.00
N THR A 264 -4.11 -7.77 10.23
CA THR A 264 -4.29 -8.82 11.25
C THR A 264 -3.41 -10.05 11.00
N LYS A 265 -2.91 -10.25 9.77
CA LYS A 265 -2.06 -11.37 9.36
C LYS A 265 -0.60 -10.99 9.07
N TYR A 266 -0.25 -9.70 9.10
CA TYR A 266 1.09 -9.19 8.84
C TYR A 266 1.66 -8.52 10.08
N PHE A 267 1.94 -9.35 11.06
CA PHE A 267 2.67 -9.00 12.25
C PHE A 267 3.65 -10.14 12.58
N ILE A 268 4.67 -9.84 13.35
CA ILE A 268 5.52 -10.84 13.97
C ILE A 268 5.24 -10.78 15.46
N ASN A 269 4.84 -11.90 16.02
CA ASN A 269 4.59 -12.09 17.44
C ASN A 269 5.09 -13.47 17.87
N ALA A 270 6.38 -13.70 17.63
CA ALA A 270 7.01 -14.99 17.92
C ALA A 270 7.24 -15.20 19.42
N PHE A 271 7.41 -14.10 20.18
CA PHE A 271 7.69 -14.09 21.61
C PHE A 271 6.91 -13.00 22.38
N GLY A 272 5.83 -12.49 21.85
CA GLY A 272 5.05 -11.41 22.43
C GLY A 272 5.61 -10.02 22.13
N GLU A 273 6.36 -9.85 21.05
CA GLU A 273 6.92 -8.57 20.59
C GLU A 273 5.92 -7.71 19.82
N GLU A 274 4.81 -8.27 19.38
CA GLU A 274 3.70 -7.62 18.69
C GLU A 274 4.14 -6.59 17.64
N LEU A 275 5.14 -6.96 16.82
CA LEU A 275 5.67 -6.08 15.78
C LEU A 275 4.67 -6.01 14.61
N ILE A 276 3.99 -4.89 14.49
CA ILE A 276 3.05 -4.63 13.39
C ILE A 276 3.73 -3.93 12.21
N GLN A 277 3.10 -3.95 11.04
CA GLN A 277 3.64 -3.36 9.82
C GLN A 277 3.95 -1.86 9.98
N ASP A 278 3.13 -1.09 10.69
CA ASP A 278 3.36 0.33 10.97
C ASP A 278 4.69 0.57 11.72
N ASN A 279 5.04 -0.31 12.67
CA ASN A 279 6.34 -0.26 13.35
C ASN A 279 7.48 -0.51 12.36
N ALA A 280 7.35 -1.56 11.54
CA ALA A 280 8.33 -1.91 10.53
C ALA A 280 8.61 -0.77 9.55
N GLU A 281 7.56 -0.14 9.05
CA GLU A 281 7.66 0.97 8.09
C GLU A 281 8.27 2.22 8.70
N LYS A 282 7.91 2.58 9.93
CA LYS A 282 8.51 3.70 10.66
C LYS A 282 9.99 3.45 10.94
N GLY A 283 10.32 2.24 11.40
CA GLY A 283 11.71 1.85 11.66
C GLY A 283 12.57 1.91 10.40
N LEU A 284 12.08 1.35 9.29
CA LEU A 284 12.77 1.41 8.00
C LEU A 284 12.95 2.85 7.50
N ALA A 285 11.89 3.66 7.57
CA ALA A 285 11.97 5.07 7.15
C ALA A 285 13.03 5.84 7.96
N TYR A 286 13.11 5.61 9.27
CA TYR A 286 14.13 6.22 10.13
C TYR A 286 15.54 5.74 9.77
N ALA A 287 15.73 4.43 9.57
CA ALA A 287 17.03 3.87 9.19
C ALA A 287 17.49 4.42 7.81
N CYS A 288 16.57 4.51 6.84
CA CYS A 288 16.84 5.14 5.55
C CYS A 288 17.25 6.60 5.69
N GLN A 289 16.54 7.37 6.49
CA GLN A 289 16.86 8.78 6.73
C GLN A 289 18.26 8.97 7.32
N LYS A 290 18.68 8.09 8.24
CA LYS A 290 19.98 8.19 8.92
C LYS A 290 21.15 7.75 8.05
N THR A 291 20.94 6.76 7.17
CA THR A 291 22.02 6.14 6.38
C THR A 291 22.04 6.62 4.92
N GLY A 292 21.03 7.36 4.48
CA GLY A 292 20.86 7.74 3.08
C GLY A 292 20.54 6.57 2.15
N ALA A 293 20.09 5.44 2.71
CA ALA A 293 19.62 4.29 1.97
C ALA A 293 18.20 4.51 1.44
N GLU A 294 17.84 3.75 0.38
CA GLU A 294 16.49 3.74 -0.18
C GLU A 294 16.03 2.29 -0.32
N VAL A 295 14.96 1.94 0.39
CA VAL A 295 14.36 0.62 0.32
C VAL A 295 13.35 0.58 -0.82
N LYS A 296 13.49 -0.41 -1.71
CA LYS A 296 12.53 -0.68 -2.78
C LYS A 296 11.44 -1.63 -2.29
N GLU A 297 11.84 -2.73 -1.64
CA GLU A 297 10.93 -3.77 -1.20
C GLU A 297 11.49 -4.50 0.03
N TYR A 298 10.62 -5.07 0.87
CA TYR A 298 11.06 -5.85 2.03
C TYR A 298 10.01 -6.87 2.48
N THR A 299 10.50 -7.87 3.20
CA THR A 299 9.71 -8.79 4.03
C THR A 299 10.52 -9.18 5.24
N ALA A 300 9.85 -9.51 6.36
CA ALA A 300 10.53 -10.01 7.55
C ALA A 300 9.77 -11.17 8.17
N ALA A 301 10.52 -12.09 8.77
CA ALA A 301 10.00 -13.26 9.47
C ALA A 301 10.93 -13.67 10.62
N PRO A 302 10.43 -14.39 11.66
CA PRO A 302 11.27 -14.86 12.74
C PRO A 302 12.18 -16.01 12.27
N VAL A 303 13.38 -16.07 12.85
CA VAL A 303 14.28 -17.22 12.79
C VAL A 303 14.37 -17.83 14.19
N PHE A 304 13.84 -19.04 14.34
CA PHE A 304 13.94 -19.77 15.59
C PHE A 304 15.29 -20.51 15.67
N MET A 305 15.97 -20.37 16.79
CA MET A 305 17.24 -21.04 17.02
C MET A 305 17.01 -22.31 17.84
N ASP A 306 17.42 -23.45 17.34
CA ASP A 306 17.17 -24.78 17.92
C ASP A 306 17.78 -24.99 19.33
N GLN A 307 18.73 -24.15 19.73
CA GLN A 307 19.34 -24.23 21.04
C GLN A 307 19.08 -22.94 21.84
N ASN A 308 18.38 -23.07 22.96
CA ASN A 308 18.11 -22.05 23.97
C ASN A 308 16.85 -21.16 23.79
N ALA A 309 15.83 -21.56 23.05
CA ALA A 309 14.58 -20.81 22.88
C ALA A 309 14.77 -19.33 22.46
N LYS A 310 15.85 -19.02 21.73
CA LYS A 310 16.13 -17.69 21.20
C LYS A 310 15.60 -17.55 19.80
N CYS A 311 15.28 -16.31 19.43
CA CYS A 311 14.80 -15.95 18.11
C CYS A 311 15.42 -14.62 17.67
N ARG A 312 15.47 -14.39 16.39
CA ARG A 312 15.73 -13.07 15.81
C ARG A 312 14.74 -12.79 14.69
N HIS A 313 14.54 -11.55 14.35
CA HIS A 313 13.88 -11.21 13.09
C HIS A 313 14.90 -11.17 11.96
N GLN A 314 14.61 -11.86 10.87
CA GLN A 314 15.36 -11.76 9.62
C GLN A 314 14.58 -10.91 8.64
N TRP A 315 15.24 -9.88 8.12
CA TRP A 315 14.70 -8.93 7.16
C TRP A 315 15.36 -9.15 5.81
N LEU A 316 14.60 -9.53 4.80
CA LEU A 316 15.04 -9.54 3.42
C LEU A 316 14.67 -8.21 2.79
N ILE A 317 15.66 -7.44 2.36
CA ILE A 317 15.46 -6.07 1.87
C ILE A 317 16.08 -5.92 0.48
N GLU A 318 15.29 -5.50 -0.48
CA GLU A 318 15.76 -5.00 -1.77
C GLU A 318 15.94 -3.50 -1.67
N PHE A 319 17.17 -3.03 -1.84
CA PHE A 319 17.48 -1.62 -1.84
C PHE A 319 17.47 -1.04 -3.25
N ALA A 320 16.85 0.14 -3.42
CA ALA A 320 17.09 0.99 -4.59
C ALA A 320 18.46 1.67 -4.48
N LYS A 321 18.85 2.04 -3.23
CA LYS A 321 20.19 2.54 -2.89
C LYS A 321 20.62 1.91 -1.59
N GLN A 322 21.71 1.13 -1.62
CA GLN A 322 22.24 0.48 -0.42
C GLN A 322 22.87 1.48 0.54
N PRO A 323 22.78 1.24 1.86
CA PRO A 323 23.56 1.98 2.83
C PRO A 323 25.05 1.67 2.68
N ALA A 324 25.92 2.56 3.15
CA ALA A 324 27.38 2.34 3.16
C ALA A 324 27.77 1.18 4.08
N ASP A 325 27.04 0.97 5.17
CA ASP A 325 27.23 -0.14 6.10
C ASP A 325 25.87 -0.76 6.48
N ILE A 326 25.69 -2.02 6.11
CA ILE A 326 24.49 -2.80 6.40
C ILE A 326 24.32 -3.05 7.90
N ASN A 327 25.43 -3.23 8.64
CA ASN A 327 25.36 -3.45 10.08
C ASN A 327 24.95 -2.17 10.82
N GLU A 328 25.40 -1.01 10.36
CA GLU A 328 24.95 0.27 10.89
C GLU A 328 23.45 0.48 10.62
N PHE A 329 23.00 0.17 9.41
CA PHE A 329 21.58 0.21 9.06
C PHE A 329 20.75 -0.72 9.96
N ALA A 330 21.20 -1.96 10.17
CA ALA A 330 20.56 -2.93 11.05
C ALA A 330 20.46 -2.42 12.50
N ASN A 331 21.55 -1.83 13.02
CA ASN A 331 21.58 -1.26 14.37
C ASN A 331 20.60 -0.11 14.53
N ILE A 332 20.49 0.77 13.53
CA ILE A 332 19.58 1.92 13.56
C ILE A 332 18.13 1.41 13.48
N LEU A 333 17.84 0.44 12.59
CA LEU A 333 16.52 -0.17 12.47
C LEU A 333 16.10 -0.84 13.79
N ASP A 334 16.95 -1.68 14.38
CA ASP A 334 16.66 -2.40 15.62
C ASP A 334 16.37 -1.43 16.78
N ARG A 335 17.17 -0.37 16.93
CA ARG A 335 16.93 0.67 17.95
C ARG A 335 15.63 1.42 17.70
N SER A 336 15.36 1.79 16.45
CA SER A 336 14.12 2.46 16.12
C SER A 336 12.88 1.61 16.42
N LEU A 337 12.96 0.30 16.18
CA LEU A 337 11.87 -0.63 16.54
C LEU A 337 11.68 -0.70 18.05
N GLN A 338 12.76 -0.68 18.84
CA GLN A 338 12.69 -0.62 20.30
C GLN A 338 12.03 0.69 20.77
N ASP A 339 12.40 1.83 20.19
CA ASP A 339 11.88 3.14 20.56
C ASP A 339 10.37 3.30 20.28
N ILE A 340 9.83 2.60 19.27
CA ILE A 340 8.43 2.75 18.83
C ILE A 340 7.51 1.60 19.27
N ASN A 341 8.08 0.52 19.82
CA ASN A 341 7.32 -0.66 20.25
C ASN A 341 7.89 -1.19 21.57
N SER A 342 7.17 -0.93 22.67
CA SER A 342 7.56 -1.31 24.03
C SER A 342 7.66 -2.83 24.25
N ASP A 343 6.86 -3.62 23.53
CA ASP A 343 6.89 -5.07 23.61
C ASP A 343 8.13 -5.61 22.89
N TYR A 344 8.48 -5.05 21.74
CA TYR A 344 9.73 -5.35 21.05
C TYR A 344 10.94 -4.97 21.94
N GLU A 345 10.95 -3.76 22.54
CA GLU A 345 11.99 -3.32 23.46
C GLU A 345 12.17 -4.30 24.62
N ALA A 346 11.05 -4.68 25.28
CA ALA A 346 11.07 -5.62 26.39
C ALA A 346 11.67 -6.98 26.01
N LYS A 347 11.39 -7.49 24.81
CA LYS A 347 11.92 -8.77 24.33
C LYS A 347 13.39 -8.68 23.86
N ARG A 348 13.80 -7.48 23.43
CA ARG A 348 15.21 -7.19 23.06
C ARG A 348 16.11 -6.99 24.27
N PHE A 349 15.55 -6.81 25.47
CA PHE A 349 16.30 -6.54 26.69
C PHE A 349 17.36 -7.61 26.94
N HIS A 350 18.64 -7.22 26.91
CA HIS A 350 19.82 -8.07 27.08
C HIS A 350 19.90 -9.29 26.14
N ASP A 351 19.25 -9.26 24.98
CA ASP A 351 19.20 -10.38 24.01
C ASP A 351 18.78 -11.73 24.62
N ILE A 352 17.94 -11.68 25.67
CA ILE A 352 17.56 -12.89 26.39
C ILE A 352 16.63 -13.75 25.55
N THR A 353 15.63 -13.14 24.91
CA THR A 353 14.59 -13.84 24.14
C THR A 353 14.73 -13.53 22.65
N LEU A 354 14.63 -12.25 22.30
CA LEU A 354 14.77 -11.76 20.94
C LEU A 354 16.15 -11.15 20.76
N GLN A 355 16.94 -11.71 19.85
CA GLN A 355 18.26 -11.22 19.51
C GLN A 355 18.19 -10.08 18.49
N HIS A 356 19.33 -9.40 18.29
CA HIS A 356 19.49 -8.37 17.27
C HIS A 356 19.02 -8.88 15.91
N LEU A 357 18.26 -8.04 15.18
CA LEU A 357 17.76 -8.39 13.87
C LEU A 357 18.89 -8.62 12.84
N GLU A 358 18.60 -9.43 11.85
CA GLU A 358 19.50 -9.75 10.74
C GLU A 358 18.94 -9.18 9.43
N ILE A 359 19.81 -8.54 8.64
CA ILE A 359 19.43 -8.08 7.29
C ILE A 359 20.12 -8.96 6.26
N VAL A 360 19.30 -9.49 5.36
CA VAL A 360 19.72 -10.14 4.13
C VAL A 360 19.40 -9.20 2.97
N VAL A 361 20.40 -8.85 2.19
CA VAL A 361 20.22 -7.98 1.03
C VAL A 361 19.70 -8.82 -0.14
N ALA A 362 18.51 -8.52 -0.60
CA ALA A 362 17.95 -9.13 -1.80
C ALA A 362 18.67 -8.60 -3.05
N ARG A 363 18.82 -9.46 -4.06
CA ARG A 363 19.27 -8.99 -5.38
C ARG A 363 18.24 -8.08 -6.04
N PRO A 364 18.68 -7.18 -6.94
CA PRO A 364 17.74 -6.35 -7.70
C PRO A 364 16.72 -7.20 -8.46
N GLY A 365 15.43 -6.86 -8.32
CA GLY A 365 14.31 -7.54 -8.98
C GLY A 365 13.89 -8.88 -8.35
N GLN A 366 14.43 -9.28 -7.22
CA GLN A 366 14.12 -10.58 -6.60
C GLN A 366 12.66 -10.73 -6.19
N PHE A 367 12.07 -9.68 -5.65
CA PHE A 367 10.65 -9.66 -5.30
C PHE A 367 9.74 -9.68 -6.53
N ASP A 368 10.14 -8.98 -7.58
CA ASP A 368 9.41 -8.98 -8.86
C ASP A 368 9.44 -10.37 -9.50
N ASP A 369 10.59 -11.05 -9.46
CA ASP A 369 10.75 -12.42 -9.96
C ASP A 369 9.87 -13.41 -9.19
N TRP A 370 9.80 -13.27 -7.86
CA TRP A 370 8.91 -14.08 -7.04
C TRP A 370 7.43 -13.84 -7.40
N LEU A 371 7.01 -12.59 -7.54
CA LEU A 371 5.65 -12.26 -7.98
C LEU A 371 5.36 -12.83 -9.38
N ARG A 372 6.33 -12.78 -10.28
CA ARG A 372 6.22 -13.35 -11.64
C ARG A 372 6.04 -14.87 -11.57
N SER A 373 6.84 -15.57 -10.73
CA SER A 373 6.73 -17.03 -10.55
C SER A 373 5.35 -17.45 -10.01
N LYS A 374 4.67 -16.56 -9.28
CA LYS A 374 3.32 -16.79 -8.77
C LYS A 374 2.21 -16.33 -9.74
N GLY A 375 2.57 -15.82 -10.93
CA GLY A 375 1.61 -15.23 -11.86
C GLY A 375 0.95 -13.96 -11.34
N LYS A 376 1.62 -13.23 -10.43
CA LYS A 376 1.06 -12.11 -9.66
C LYS A 376 1.75 -10.77 -9.95
N LEU A 377 2.72 -10.74 -10.86
CA LEU A 377 3.38 -9.50 -11.25
C LEU A 377 2.41 -8.62 -12.05
N GLY A 378 2.32 -7.36 -11.68
CA GLY A 378 1.47 -6.39 -12.38
C GLY A 378 0.01 -6.32 -11.93
N GLY A 379 -0.43 -7.20 -11.01
CA GLY A 379 -1.72 -7.11 -10.31
C GLY A 379 -1.63 -6.32 -8.99
N GLN A 380 -2.74 -6.19 -8.25
CA GLN A 380 -2.75 -5.58 -6.90
C GLN A 380 -2.13 -6.49 -5.82
N HIS A 381 -1.22 -7.36 -6.21
CA HIS A 381 -0.59 -8.30 -5.30
C HIS A 381 0.49 -7.61 -4.47
N LYS A 382 0.40 -7.81 -3.16
CA LYS A 382 1.31 -7.20 -2.19
C LYS A 382 2.28 -8.25 -1.67
N ILE A 383 3.53 -7.84 -1.48
CA ILE A 383 4.50 -8.63 -0.72
C ILE A 383 4.03 -8.68 0.74
N PRO A 384 3.97 -9.87 1.37
CA PRO A 384 3.74 -9.98 2.80
C PRO A 384 4.90 -9.33 3.58
N ARG A 385 4.62 -8.20 4.23
CA ARG A 385 5.64 -7.39 4.91
C ARG A 385 6.21 -8.07 6.14
N LEU A 386 5.33 -8.65 6.94
CA LEU A 386 5.66 -9.37 8.16
C LEU A 386 4.91 -10.70 8.18
N SER A 387 5.54 -11.76 8.65
CA SER A 387 4.93 -13.07 8.77
C SER A 387 5.46 -13.80 10.01
N ASN A 388 4.58 -14.47 10.77
CA ASN A 388 4.97 -15.35 11.88
C ASN A 388 5.64 -16.66 11.41
N ASN A 389 5.55 -16.98 10.13
CA ASN A 389 6.22 -18.14 9.53
C ASN A 389 7.21 -17.69 8.44
N ARG A 390 8.09 -18.59 8.05
CA ARG A 390 9.17 -18.30 7.11
C ARG A 390 8.83 -18.57 5.65
N GLN A 391 7.63 -19.03 5.34
CA GLN A 391 7.26 -19.48 4.00
C GLN A 391 7.57 -18.43 2.93
N TYR A 392 7.11 -17.19 3.12
CA TYR A 392 7.29 -16.14 2.12
C TYR A 392 8.75 -15.71 1.96
N ILE A 393 9.44 -15.46 3.07
CA ILE A 393 10.84 -15.01 3.01
C ILE A 393 11.73 -16.07 2.36
N GLU A 394 11.50 -17.36 2.66
CA GLU A 394 12.24 -18.47 2.07
C GLU A 394 11.93 -18.66 0.58
N GLU A 395 10.66 -18.57 0.20
CA GLU A 395 10.27 -18.62 -1.20
C GLU A 395 10.95 -17.49 -2.01
N ILE A 396 10.94 -16.26 -1.48
CA ILE A 396 11.56 -15.10 -2.14
C ILE A 396 13.08 -15.29 -2.21
N MET A 397 13.73 -15.68 -1.11
CA MET A 397 15.19 -15.91 -1.07
C MET A 397 15.64 -16.99 -2.07
N ASN A 398 14.84 -18.03 -2.26
CA ASN A 398 15.14 -19.15 -3.17
C ASN A 398 14.68 -18.89 -4.61
N THR A 399 14.07 -17.74 -4.91
CA THR A 399 13.61 -17.42 -6.27
C THR A 399 14.81 -17.16 -7.20
N PRO A 400 14.96 -17.93 -8.31
CA PRO A 400 16.01 -17.71 -9.29
C PRO A 400 15.81 -16.39 -10.02
N ALA A 401 16.88 -15.85 -10.61
CA ALA A 401 16.78 -14.70 -11.49
C ALA A 401 16.03 -15.07 -12.78
N SER A 402 15.07 -14.24 -13.17
CA SER A 402 14.37 -14.40 -14.46
C SER A 402 15.37 -14.13 -15.58
N GLY A 403 15.76 -15.19 -16.34
CA GLY A 403 16.70 -15.07 -17.45
C GLY A 403 17.87 -16.08 -17.44
N MET A 404 17.85 -17.06 -16.50
CA MET A 404 18.69 -18.26 -16.60
C MET A 404 17.90 -19.43 -17.10
#